data_bceaf24fd8a08c750131c7ab6f94fae8
#
_entry.id   bceaf24fd8a08c750131c7ab6f94fae8
#
_cell.length_a   1.000
_cell.length_b   1.000
_cell.length_c   1.000
_cell.angle_alpha   90.00
_cell.angle_beta   90.00
_cell.angle_gamma   90.00
#
_symmetry.space_group_name_H-M   'P 1'
#
loop_
_entity.id
_entity.type
_entity.pdbx_description
1 polymer ?
#
loop_
_entity_poly.entity_id
_entity_poly.type
_entity_poly.pdbx_seq_one_letter_code
_entity_poly.pdbx_strand_id
1 'polypeptide(L)'
;MKGKRIGRQTVQFSTPPVIRAAASVVGRKEGEGPLRDRFDSVSQDTYFGEKSWEQAESAMLRQCFARVCSKAALPPEALDYVLSGDLLNQCVGSAYAMRGVGAPYLGLYGACSTMAEAVSLAAMLIDGGCAETAAALTSSHFCSAERQYRFPLEYGGVRPPTAQWTVTGAGALILAAAGSGPRVTMATTGTIVDAGITDTNNMGAAMAPAAYETLRAHFAETGRTPDDYDLIVTGDLGKIGHAVVQRLFADDGVELTGRYNDCGLMIYDLEAQDVHAGGSGCGCSASVLAGHLMKLLTGGQIRRLLFAATGALMSPTASMQGQSIPGICHAVAIETQVNT
;
A
#
# COMPACT_ATOMS: atom_id res chain seq x y z
N MET A 1 -8.23 29.47 -11.72
CA MET A 1 -8.45 28.19 -11.00
C MET A 1 -7.92 28.35 -9.58
N LYS A 2 -8.73 28.12 -8.56
CA LYS A 2 -8.24 28.01 -7.18
C LYS A 2 -7.27 26.82 -7.15
N GLY A 3 -6.10 26.99 -6.56
CA GLY A 3 -5.11 25.93 -6.49
C GLY A 3 -5.67 24.70 -5.79
N LYS A 4 -5.32 23.52 -6.28
CA LYS A 4 -5.70 22.21 -5.76
C LYS A 4 -5.09 21.93 -4.39
N ARG A 5 -4.04 22.64 -4.02
CA ARG A 5 -3.37 22.53 -2.73
C ARG A 5 -4.20 23.21 -1.64
N ILE A 6 -4.65 22.45 -0.65
CA ILE A 6 -5.47 22.94 0.48
C ILE A 6 -4.67 23.09 1.77
N GLY A 7 -3.48 22.51 1.85
CA GLY A 7 -2.56 22.62 2.97
C GLY A 7 -1.11 22.49 2.52
N ARG A 8 -0.20 22.24 3.46
CA ARG A 8 1.22 22.01 3.16
C ARG A 8 1.44 20.66 2.46
N GLN A 9 0.67 19.64 2.86
CA GLN A 9 0.85 18.25 2.46
C GLN A 9 -0.33 17.73 1.65
N THR A 10 -1.51 18.36 1.73
CA THR A 10 -2.74 17.84 1.15
C THR A 10 -3.14 18.57 -0.13
N VAL A 11 -3.50 17.76 -1.12
CA VAL A 11 -4.09 18.19 -2.38
C VAL A 11 -5.51 17.64 -2.46
N GLN A 12 -6.47 18.52 -2.80
CA GLN A 12 -7.83 18.13 -3.16
C GLN A 12 -7.95 18.17 -4.67
N PHE A 13 -8.42 17.07 -5.27
CA PHE A 13 -8.57 16.97 -6.72
C PHE A 13 -9.81 17.71 -7.19
N SER A 14 -9.66 18.56 -8.21
CA SER A 14 -10.77 19.33 -8.80
C SER A 14 -11.65 18.44 -9.69
N THR A 15 -11.03 17.47 -10.34
CA THR A 15 -11.67 16.43 -11.12
C THR A 15 -11.21 15.07 -10.59
N PRO A 16 -11.80 14.59 -9.47
CA PRO A 16 -11.32 13.39 -8.80
C PRO A 16 -11.32 12.18 -9.74
N PRO A 17 -10.14 11.55 -9.98
CA PRO A 17 -10.06 10.39 -10.85
C PRO A 17 -10.87 9.21 -10.32
N VAL A 18 -11.44 8.45 -11.24
CA VAL A 18 -12.20 7.22 -10.94
C VAL A 18 -11.25 6.04 -10.85
N ILE A 19 -11.41 5.18 -9.85
CA ILE A 19 -10.81 3.85 -9.85
C ILE A 19 -11.69 2.94 -10.70
N ARG A 20 -11.28 2.70 -11.95
CA ARG A 20 -12.03 1.95 -12.96
C ARG A 20 -11.95 0.44 -12.71
N ALA A 21 -10.82 -0.05 -12.24
CA ALA A 21 -10.60 -1.48 -11.95
C ALA A 21 -9.59 -1.66 -10.84
N ALA A 22 -9.70 -2.79 -10.14
CA ALA A 22 -8.78 -3.26 -9.13
C ALA A 22 -8.51 -4.76 -9.29
N ALA A 23 -7.28 -5.20 -9.06
CA ALA A 23 -6.92 -6.61 -9.06
C ALA A 23 -5.88 -6.92 -7.99
N SER A 24 -5.91 -8.15 -7.48
CA SER A 24 -4.98 -8.67 -6.49
C SER A 24 -4.56 -10.11 -6.79
N VAL A 25 -3.28 -10.39 -6.58
CA VAL A 25 -2.70 -11.74 -6.68
C VAL A 25 -1.87 -11.96 -5.43
N VAL A 26 -2.05 -13.08 -4.75
CA VAL A 26 -1.35 -13.38 -3.50
C VAL A 26 -0.79 -14.80 -3.49
N GLY A 27 0.10 -15.06 -2.54
CA GLY A 27 0.66 -16.36 -2.27
C GLY A 27 -0.25 -17.25 -1.43
N ARG A 28 0.25 -18.47 -1.17
CA ARG A 28 -0.49 -19.50 -0.44
C ARG A 28 -0.84 -19.04 0.98
N LYS A 29 0.10 -18.48 1.73
CA LYS A 29 -0.08 -18.09 3.15
C LYS A 29 -1.17 -17.03 3.31
N GLU A 30 -1.22 -16.08 2.40
CA GLU A 30 -2.25 -15.04 2.31
C GLU A 30 -3.63 -15.63 1.95
N GLY A 31 -3.63 -16.65 1.08
CA GLY A 31 -4.82 -17.40 0.72
C GLY A 31 -5.36 -18.32 1.82
N GLU A 32 -4.60 -18.54 2.88
CA GLU A 32 -5.03 -19.27 4.10
C GLU A 32 -5.56 -18.30 5.17
N GLY A 33 -5.44 -17.00 4.97
CA GLY A 33 -5.86 -15.96 5.91
C GLY A 33 -7.34 -15.56 5.82
N PRO A 34 -7.78 -14.62 6.67
CA PRO A 34 -9.19 -14.18 6.73
C PRO A 34 -9.72 -13.58 5.43
N LEU A 35 -8.84 -13.04 4.59
CA LEU A 35 -9.21 -12.38 3.34
C LEU A 35 -9.11 -13.30 2.11
N ARG A 36 -8.92 -14.60 2.26
CA ARG A 36 -8.72 -15.58 1.17
C ARG A 36 -9.71 -15.44 0.01
N ASP A 37 -10.98 -15.23 0.31
CA ASP A 37 -12.07 -15.15 -0.68
C ASP A 37 -12.20 -13.73 -1.29
N ARG A 38 -11.35 -12.81 -0.86
CA ARG A 38 -11.30 -11.44 -1.35
C ARG A 38 -10.30 -11.23 -2.48
N PHE A 39 -9.28 -12.07 -2.56
CA PHE A 39 -8.27 -11.96 -3.60
C PHE A 39 -8.74 -12.53 -4.94
N ASP A 40 -8.26 -11.95 -6.05
CA ASP A 40 -8.63 -12.40 -7.39
C ASP A 40 -7.89 -13.66 -7.82
N SER A 41 -6.73 -13.91 -7.24
CA SER A 41 -5.94 -15.12 -7.47
C SER A 41 -5.07 -15.43 -6.26
N VAL A 42 -5.03 -16.70 -5.91
CA VAL A 42 -4.15 -17.27 -4.89
C VAL A 42 -3.26 -18.32 -5.56
N SER A 43 -1.94 -18.10 -5.54
CA SER A 43 -0.98 -19.09 -6.03
C SER A 43 -0.62 -20.08 -4.94
N GLN A 44 -0.63 -21.38 -5.27
CA GLN A 44 -0.11 -22.43 -4.39
C GLN A 44 1.41 -22.60 -4.56
N ASP A 45 1.96 -22.16 -5.71
CA ASP A 45 3.37 -22.16 -5.99
C ASP A 45 4.01 -20.84 -5.59
N THR A 46 4.94 -20.88 -4.65
CA THR A 46 5.66 -19.70 -4.15
C THR A 46 6.65 -19.14 -5.18
N TYR A 47 7.00 -19.91 -6.18
CA TYR A 47 7.86 -19.47 -7.29
C TYR A 47 7.08 -18.90 -8.48
N PHE A 48 5.75 -18.99 -8.48
CA PHE A 48 4.92 -18.51 -9.59
C PHE A 48 5.38 -19.04 -10.97
N GLY A 49 5.92 -20.28 -11.01
CA GLY A 49 6.46 -20.93 -12.21
C GLY A 49 7.88 -20.49 -12.58
N GLU A 50 8.54 -19.67 -11.79
CA GLU A 50 9.86 -19.10 -12.07
C GLU A 50 10.99 -19.84 -11.32
N LYS A 51 12.25 -19.46 -11.58
CA LYS A 51 13.44 -20.13 -11.02
C LYS A 51 14.07 -19.44 -9.84
N SER A 52 13.71 -18.19 -9.57
CA SER A 52 14.19 -17.40 -8.44
C SER A 52 13.08 -16.56 -7.82
N TRP A 53 13.24 -16.13 -6.60
CA TRP A 53 12.22 -15.38 -5.88
C TRP A 53 11.97 -13.99 -6.46
N GLU A 54 13.01 -13.32 -6.99
CA GLU A 54 12.87 -12.03 -7.66
C GLU A 54 12.11 -12.17 -9.00
N GLN A 55 12.34 -13.27 -9.71
CA GLN A 55 11.56 -13.60 -10.92
C GLN A 55 10.11 -13.93 -10.54
N ALA A 56 9.91 -14.67 -9.45
CA ALA A 56 8.58 -14.98 -8.91
C ALA A 56 7.80 -13.70 -8.56
N GLU A 57 8.42 -12.74 -7.90
CA GLU A 57 7.80 -11.45 -7.61
C GLU A 57 7.41 -10.70 -8.88
N SER A 58 8.32 -10.63 -9.87
CA SER A 58 8.04 -10.03 -11.17
C SER A 58 6.91 -10.73 -11.91
N ALA A 59 6.85 -12.06 -11.88
CA ALA A 59 5.78 -12.84 -12.51
C ALA A 59 4.43 -12.62 -11.82
N MET A 60 4.40 -12.60 -10.49
CA MET A 60 3.21 -12.30 -9.70
C MET A 60 2.66 -10.90 -10.02
N LEU A 61 3.52 -9.89 -10.03
CA LEU A 61 3.12 -8.51 -10.36
C LEU A 61 2.60 -8.40 -11.78
N ARG A 62 3.25 -9.07 -12.75
CA ARG A 62 2.79 -9.14 -14.15
C ARG A 62 1.42 -9.79 -14.27
N GLN A 63 1.16 -10.88 -13.54
CA GLN A 63 -0.15 -11.51 -13.49
C GLN A 63 -1.22 -10.55 -12.93
N CYS A 64 -0.89 -9.81 -11.86
CA CYS A 64 -1.78 -8.81 -11.27
C CYS A 64 -2.09 -7.69 -12.27
N PHE A 65 -1.08 -7.17 -12.94
CA PHE A 65 -1.21 -6.14 -13.98
C PHE A 65 -2.09 -6.60 -15.15
N ALA A 66 -1.85 -7.78 -15.68
CA ALA A 66 -2.68 -8.34 -16.76
C ALA A 66 -4.16 -8.47 -16.33
N ARG A 67 -4.41 -8.88 -15.09
CA ARG A 67 -5.78 -8.97 -14.54
C ARG A 67 -6.45 -7.62 -14.43
N VAL A 68 -5.77 -6.59 -13.91
CA VAL A 68 -6.39 -5.27 -13.78
C VAL A 68 -6.67 -4.64 -15.14
N CYS A 69 -5.80 -4.82 -16.12
CA CYS A 69 -6.02 -4.39 -17.51
C CYS A 69 -7.24 -5.11 -18.13
N SER A 70 -7.34 -6.43 -17.94
CA SER A 70 -8.49 -7.22 -18.40
C SER A 70 -9.82 -6.74 -17.76
N LYS A 71 -9.83 -6.51 -16.44
CA LYS A 71 -11.01 -5.97 -15.73
C LYS A 71 -11.40 -4.56 -16.20
N ALA A 72 -10.42 -3.75 -16.55
CA ALA A 72 -10.65 -2.41 -17.10
C ALA A 72 -11.07 -2.44 -18.57
N ALA A 73 -11.00 -3.58 -19.25
CA ALA A 73 -11.14 -3.70 -20.71
C ALA A 73 -10.22 -2.69 -21.43
N LEU A 74 -8.95 -2.62 -21.01
CA LEU A 74 -7.94 -1.69 -21.52
C LEU A 74 -6.67 -2.47 -21.84
N PRO A 75 -6.16 -2.42 -23.09
CA PRO A 75 -4.87 -3.04 -23.40
C PRO A 75 -3.74 -2.28 -22.69
N PRO A 76 -2.70 -2.98 -22.21
CA PRO A 76 -1.61 -2.39 -21.43
C PRO A 76 -0.94 -1.17 -22.08
N GLU A 77 -0.73 -1.22 -23.38
CA GLU A 77 -0.10 -0.17 -24.19
C GLU A 77 -0.96 1.08 -24.36
N ALA A 78 -2.24 1.02 -24.02
CA ALA A 78 -3.15 2.18 -24.05
C ALA A 78 -3.14 2.98 -22.73
N LEU A 79 -2.37 2.55 -21.74
CA LEU A 79 -2.15 3.33 -20.52
C LEU A 79 -1.18 4.48 -20.80
N ASP A 80 -1.53 5.68 -20.33
CA ASP A 80 -0.65 6.84 -20.44
C ASP A 80 0.56 6.71 -19.50
N TYR A 81 0.34 6.14 -18.30
CA TYR A 81 1.41 5.86 -17.33
C TYR A 81 1.17 4.57 -16.55
N VAL A 82 2.27 3.91 -16.23
CA VAL A 82 2.35 2.85 -15.23
C VAL A 82 3.26 3.34 -14.11
N LEU A 83 2.72 3.45 -12.89
CA LEU A 83 3.44 3.84 -11.68
C LEU A 83 3.56 2.60 -10.79
N SER A 84 4.78 2.12 -10.60
CA SER A 84 4.99 0.86 -9.89
C SER A 84 6.27 0.85 -9.10
N GLY A 85 6.30 0.07 -8.03
CA GLY A 85 7.47 -0.16 -7.20
C GLY A 85 7.36 -1.45 -6.40
N ASP A 86 8.42 -1.77 -5.72
CA ASP A 86 8.57 -2.93 -4.84
C ASP A 86 9.61 -2.65 -3.76
N LEU A 87 9.95 -3.64 -2.93
CA LEU A 87 10.90 -3.47 -1.83
C LEU A 87 12.36 -3.71 -2.24
N LEU A 88 12.60 -4.26 -3.43
CA LEU A 88 13.94 -4.69 -3.84
C LEU A 88 14.79 -3.52 -4.32
N ASN A 89 16.10 -3.69 -4.25
CA ASN A 89 17.05 -2.70 -4.75
C ASN A 89 16.74 -2.35 -6.21
N GLN A 90 16.73 -1.06 -6.52
CA GLN A 90 16.43 -0.48 -7.83
C GLN A 90 15.05 -0.86 -8.38
N CYS A 91 14.09 -1.24 -7.51
CA CYS A 91 12.75 -1.68 -7.92
C CYS A 91 12.80 -2.77 -9.00
N VAL A 92 13.69 -3.76 -8.81
CA VAL A 92 13.95 -4.81 -9.82
C VAL A 92 12.72 -5.68 -10.06
N GLY A 93 11.90 -5.94 -9.03
CA GLY A 93 10.66 -6.70 -9.15
C GLY A 93 9.70 -6.05 -10.13
N SER A 94 9.39 -4.79 -9.91
CA SER A 94 8.43 -4.01 -10.72
C SER A 94 8.97 -3.64 -12.10
N ALA A 95 10.24 -3.21 -12.20
CA ALA A 95 10.84 -2.85 -13.47
C ALA A 95 10.89 -4.05 -14.44
N TYR A 96 11.26 -5.24 -13.95
CA TYR A 96 11.27 -6.45 -14.74
C TYR A 96 9.87 -7.00 -15.04
N ALA A 97 8.92 -6.80 -14.14
CA ALA A 97 7.53 -7.13 -14.41
C ALA A 97 6.95 -6.32 -15.57
N MET A 98 7.29 -5.04 -15.67
CA MET A 98 6.77 -4.11 -16.68
C MET A 98 7.60 -4.12 -17.98
N ARG A 99 8.66 -4.90 -18.08
CA ARG A 99 9.46 -5.03 -19.29
C ARG A 99 8.61 -5.53 -20.47
N GLY A 100 8.60 -4.77 -21.57
CA GLY A 100 7.86 -5.11 -22.79
C GLY A 100 6.38 -4.75 -22.77
N VAL A 101 5.89 -4.05 -21.75
CA VAL A 101 4.48 -3.61 -21.65
C VAL A 101 4.14 -2.52 -22.68
N GLY A 102 5.10 -1.68 -23.06
CA GLY A 102 4.88 -0.63 -24.07
C GLY A 102 4.26 0.67 -23.55
N ALA A 103 3.83 0.71 -22.28
CA ALA A 103 3.34 1.95 -21.64
C ALA A 103 4.49 2.73 -20.97
N PRO A 104 4.42 4.07 -20.90
CA PRO A 104 5.35 4.89 -20.12
C PRO A 104 5.40 4.45 -18.66
N TYR A 105 6.60 4.32 -18.09
CA TYR A 105 6.82 3.72 -16.78
C TYR A 105 7.52 4.69 -15.82
N LEU A 106 6.98 4.81 -14.61
CA LEU A 106 7.59 5.51 -13.50
C LEU A 106 7.85 4.52 -12.35
N GLY A 107 9.13 4.26 -12.06
CA GLY A 107 9.55 3.46 -10.91
C GLY A 107 9.50 4.30 -9.64
N LEU A 108 8.84 3.78 -8.59
CA LEU A 108 8.64 4.46 -7.31
C LEU A 108 9.27 3.66 -6.17
N TYR A 109 9.79 4.36 -5.17
CA TYR A 109 10.30 3.75 -3.96
C TYR A 109 9.92 4.53 -2.71
N GLY A 110 8.81 4.16 -2.10
CA GLY A 110 8.38 4.62 -0.77
C GLY A 110 8.40 3.48 0.26
N ALA A 111 9.26 2.46 0.06
CA ALA A 111 9.20 1.19 0.81
C ALA A 111 7.77 0.63 0.82
N CYS A 112 7.23 0.23 1.98
CA CYS A 112 5.88 -0.33 2.07
C CYS A 112 4.76 0.69 1.73
N SER A 113 5.04 2.02 1.72
CA SER A 113 4.06 3.07 1.39
C SER A 113 3.81 3.25 -0.11
N THR A 114 4.56 2.57 -0.96
CA THR A 114 4.57 2.75 -2.43
C THR A 114 3.18 2.66 -3.07
N MET A 115 2.24 1.88 -2.52
CA MET A 115 0.88 1.80 -3.09
C MET A 115 0.13 3.14 -2.97
N ALA A 116 0.16 3.79 -1.82
CA ALA A 116 -0.48 5.11 -1.65
C ALA A 116 0.26 6.20 -2.42
N GLU A 117 1.60 6.12 -2.51
CA GLU A 117 2.42 6.99 -3.35
C GLU A 117 2.00 6.89 -4.82
N ALA A 118 1.92 5.67 -5.36
CA ALA A 118 1.52 5.41 -6.75
C ALA A 118 0.11 5.91 -7.05
N VAL A 119 -0.85 5.66 -6.17
CA VAL A 119 -2.24 6.15 -6.32
C VAL A 119 -2.29 7.67 -6.26
N SER A 120 -1.54 8.30 -5.35
CA SER A 120 -1.48 9.76 -5.23
C SER A 120 -0.93 10.40 -6.50
N LEU A 121 0.20 9.90 -7.01
CA LEU A 121 0.82 10.42 -8.23
C LEU A 121 -0.02 10.17 -9.48
N ALA A 122 -0.62 8.98 -9.62
CA ALA A 122 -1.55 8.70 -10.70
C ALA A 122 -2.74 9.68 -10.69
N ALA A 123 -3.31 9.93 -9.51
CA ALA A 123 -4.40 10.89 -9.37
C ALA A 123 -3.97 12.33 -9.70
N MET A 124 -2.77 12.74 -9.29
CA MET A 124 -2.21 14.06 -9.62
C MET A 124 -1.97 14.22 -11.12
N LEU A 125 -1.46 13.20 -11.81
CA LEU A 125 -1.24 13.23 -13.27
C LEU A 125 -2.56 13.37 -14.03
N ILE A 126 -3.60 12.63 -13.62
CA ILE A 126 -4.90 12.64 -14.27
C ILE A 126 -5.61 13.99 -14.01
N ASP A 127 -5.72 14.41 -12.74
CA ASP A 127 -6.37 15.68 -12.39
C ASP A 127 -5.59 16.89 -12.93
N GLY A 128 -4.27 16.74 -13.16
CA GLY A 128 -3.40 17.72 -13.81
C GLY A 128 -3.56 17.80 -15.32
N GLY A 129 -4.28 16.86 -15.94
CA GLY A 129 -4.45 16.77 -17.41
C GLY A 129 -3.21 16.22 -18.13
N CYS A 130 -2.32 15.54 -17.41
CA CYS A 130 -1.14 14.89 -17.99
C CYS A 130 -1.43 13.43 -18.42
N ALA A 131 -2.55 12.88 -18.00
CA ALA A 131 -3.00 11.52 -18.32
C ALA A 131 -4.52 11.42 -18.34
N GLU A 132 -5.07 10.57 -19.18
CA GLU A 132 -6.46 10.12 -19.14
C GLU A 132 -6.60 8.82 -18.33
N THR A 133 -5.55 7.98 -18.34
CA THR A 133 -5.52 6.70 -17.66
C THR A 133 -4.14 6.41 -17.08
N ALA A 134 -4.09 5.90 -15.84
CA ALA A 134 -2.85 5.48 -15.21
C ALA A 134 -3.04 4.22 -14.38
N ALA A 135 -2.05 3.33 -14.40
CA ALA A 135 -2.02 2.19 -13.50
C ALA A 135 -1.12 2.50 -12.29
N ALA A 136 -1.62 2.19 -11.09
CA ALA A 136 -0.88 2.23 -9.83
C ALA A 136 -0.81 0.81 -9.27
N LEU A 137 0.40 0.26 -9.11
CA LEU A 137 0.56 -1.11 -8.65
C LEU A 137 1.88 -1.33 -7.91
N THR A 138 1.87 -2.28 -6.98
CA THR A 138 3.08 -2.67 -6.26
C THR A 138 2.97 -4.11 -5.76
N SER A 139 4.13 -4.70 -5.45
CA SER A 139 4.25 -6.06 -4.94
C SER A 139 5.31 -6.17 -3.86
N SER A 140 5.22 -7.22 -3.07
CA SER A 140 6.32 -7.76 -2.29
C SER A 140 6.24 -9.27 -2.29
N HIS A 141 7.39 -9.93 -2.13
CA HIS A 141 7.47 -11.37 -2.01
C HIS A 141 8.30 -11.71 -0.77
N PHE A 142 7.80 -12.59 0.09
CA PHE A 142 8.47 -12.92 1.37
C PHE A 142 9.95 -13.25 1.17
N CYS A 143 10.26 -14.22 0.34
CA CYS A 143 11.62 -14.72 0.22
C CYS A 143 12.60 -13.71 -0.40
N SER A 144 12.18 -12.94 -1.42
CA SER A 144 13.04 -11.92 -2.03
C SER A 144 13.33 -10.76 -1.06
N ALA A 145 12.31 -10.27 -0.36
CA ALA A 145 12.45 -9.19 0.60
C ALA A 145 13.23 -9.63 1.85
N GLU A 146 12.88 -10.77 2.44
CA GLU A 146 13.59 -11.28 3.62
C GLU A 146 15.06 -11.57 3.32
N ARG A 147 15.38 -12.12 2.14
CA ARG A 147 16.76 -12.33 1.71
C ARG A 147 17.55 -11.03 1.58
N GLN A 148 16.91 -9.96 1.10
CA GLN A 148 17.56 -8.66 0.97
C GLN A 148 17.79 -7.97 2.33
N TYR A 149 16.79 -8.02 3.22
CA TYR A 149 16.81 -7.24 4.46
C TYR A 149 17.27 -8.03 5.68
N ARG A 150 17.14 -9.35 5.69
CA ARG A 150 17.48 -10.26 6.80
C ARG A 150 18.41 -11.38 6.36
N PHE A 151 19.36 -11.05 5.51
CA PHE A 151 20.34 -12.00 5.00
C PHE A 151 21.29 -12.49 6.12
N PRO A 152 21.71 -13.79 6.10
CA PRO A 152 21.27 -14.84 5.16
C PRO A 152 19.96 -15.49 5.60
N LEU A 153 19.00 -15.58 4.67
CA LEU A 153 17.70 -16.20 4.95
C LEU A 153 17.81 -17.66 5.37
N GLU A 154 18.73 -18.40 4.76
CA GLU A 154 18.99 -19.82 5.00
C GLU A 154 19.55 -20.10 6.40
N TYR A 155 20.10 -19.10 7.07
CA TYR A 155 20.61 -19.26 8.42
C TYR A 155 19.49 -19.49 9.45
N GLY A 156 18.30 -19.02 9.15
CA GLY A 156 17.11 -19.22 9.98
C GLY A 156 17.25 -18.56 11.36
N GLY A 157 16.70 -17.39 11.54
CA GLY A 157 16.60 -16.72 12.83
C GLY A 157 15.23 -16.95 13.48
N VAL A 158 15.18 -17.03 14.81
CA VAL A 158 13.92 -16.91 15.54
C VAL A 158 13.41 -15.49 15.39
N ARG A 159 12.21 -15.34 14.82
CA ARG A 159 11.58 -14.01 14.70
C ARG A 159 11.02 -13.59 16.07
N PRO A 160 11.32 -12.38 16.58
CA PRO A 160 10.75 -11.91 17.83
C PRO A 160 9.25 -11.61 17.69
N PRO A 161 8.49 -11.50 18.79
CA PRO A 161 7.05 -11.22 18.76
C PRO A 161 6.67 -9.88 18.08
N THR A 162 7.62 -8.96 17.95
CA THR A 162 7.46 -7.66 17.27
C THR A 162 7.64 -7.75 15.75
N ALA A 163 8.25 -8.83 15.25
CA ALA A 163 8.48 -9.03 13.82
C ALA A 163 7.18 -9.25 13.07
N GLN A 164 7.14 -8.74 11.86
CA GLN A 164 6.03 -8.94 10.93
C GLN A 164 6.43 -9.93 9.82
N TRP A 165 5.45 -10.47 9.14
CA TRP A 165 5.65 -11.35 7.99
C TRP A 165 5.49 -10.55 6.69
N THR A 166 6.52 -10.52 5.85
CA THR A 166 6.40 -9.89 4.53
C THR A 166 5.37 -10.63 3.68
N VAL A 167 4.36 -9.92 3.24
CA VAL A 167 3.29 -10.47 2.41
C VAL A 167 3.82 -10.82 1.03
N THR A 168 3.51 -12.03 0.56
CA THR A 168 3.67 -12.40 -0.84
C THR A 168 2.40 -12.01 -1.58
N GLY A 169 2.41 -10.82 -2.16
CA GLY A 169 1.22 -10.25 -2.77
C GLY A 169 1.51 -9.10 -3.71
N ALA A 170 0.59 -8.88 -4.62
CA ALA A 170 0.53 -7.75 -5.54
C ALA A 170 -0.88 -7.18 -5.58
N GLY A 171 -0.98 -5.86 -5.66
CA GLY A 171 -2.22 -5.14 -5.89
C GLY A 171 -2.07 -4.11 -6.99
N ALA A 172 -3.10 -3.94 -7.80
CA ALA A 172 -3.11 -3.02 -8.92
C ALA A 172 -4.46 -2.30 -9.03
N LEU A 173 -4.40 -1.00 -9.30
CA LEU A 173 -5.55 -0.16 -9.63
C LEU A 173 -5.34 0.48 -11.00
N ILE A 174 -6.41 0.64 -11.78
CA ILE A 174 -6.43 1.53 -12.94
C ILE A 174 -7.31 2.73 -12.58
N LEU A 175 -6.71 3.92 -12.63
CA LEU A 175 -7.37 5.20 -12.48
C LEU A 175 -7.66 5.79 -13.85
N ALA A 176 -8.78 6.51 -13.98
CA ALA A 176 -9.19 7.18 -15.21
C ALA A 176 -9.81 8.54 -14.91
N ALA A 177 -9.68 9.48 -15.87
CA ALA A 177 -10.29 10.81 -15.78
C ALA A 177 -11.83 10.75 -15.75
N ALA A 178 -12.42 9.76 -16.43
CA ALA A 178 -13.85 9.58 -16.53
C ALA A 178 -14.27 8.13 -16.30
N GLY A 179 -15.53 7.93 -15.91
CA GLY A 179 -16.13 6.62 -15.67
C GLY A 179 -16.99 6.58 -14.41
N SER A 180 -17.43 5.37 -14.06
CA SER A 180 -18.17 5.06 -12.84
C SER A 180 -17.29 4.30 -11.86
N GLY A 181 -17.47 4.53 -10.55
CA GLY A 181 -16.73 3.84 -9.49
C GLY A 181 -16.27 4.80 -8.39
N PRO A 182 -15.58 4.28 -7.37
CA PRO A 182 -14.96 5.09 -6.33
C PRO A 182 -13.95 6.08 -6.91
N ARG A 183 -13.82 7.24 -6.28
CA ARG A 183 -12.94 8.31 -6.74
C ARG A 183 -11.87 8.62 -5.71
N VAL A 184 -10.67 8.90 -6.17
CA VAL A 184 -9.61 9.46 -5.32
C VAL A 184 -9.88 10.97 -5.22
N THR A 185 -10.33 11.43 -4.05
CA THR A 185 -10.78 12.82 -3.85
C THR A 185 -9.68 13.71 -3.30
N MET A 186 -8.79 13.16 -2.49
CA MET A 186 -7.66 13.87 -1.87
C MET A 186 -6.45 12.96 -1.74
N ALA A 187 -5.28 13.57 -1.72
CA ALA A 187 -4.01 12.93 -1.36
C ALA A 187 -3.25 13.80 -0.35
N THR A 188 -2.73 13.17 0.70
CA THR A 188 -1.85 13.80 1.68
C THR A 188 -0.47 13.14 1.60
N THR A 189 0.51 13.87 1.11
CA THR A 189 1.90 13.40 1.02
C THR A 189 2.58 13.57 2.38
N GLY A 190 3.04 12.49 2.96
CA GLY A 190 3.72 12.51 4.25
C GLY A 190 5.13 13.09 4.19
N THR A 191 5.67 13.39 5.35
CA THR A 191 7.07 13.75 5.57
C THR A 191 7.81 12.56 6.17
N ILE A 192 9.12 12.50 5.98
CA ILE A 192 9.97 11.52 6.66
C ILE A 192 10.02 11.89 8.14
N VAL A 193 9.71 10.91 8.99
CA VAL A 193 9.76 11.03 10.46
C VAL A 193 10.72 9.98 11.02
N ASP A 194 11.71 10.43 11.78
CA ASP A 194 12.68 9.55 12.43
C ASP A 194 12.54 9.61 13.94
N ALA A 195 12.06 8.53 14.53
CA ALA A 195 11.90 8.37 15.98
C ALA A 195 13.12 7.74 16.67
N GLY A 196 14.23 7.57 15.96
CA GLY A 196 15.44 6.97 16.50
C GLY A 196 15.38 5.45 16.70
N ILE A 197 14.41 4.76 16.11
CA ILE A 197 14.27 3.30 16.21
C ILE A 197 15.35 2.63 15.35
N THR A 198 16.12 1.73 15.94
CA THR A 198 17.20 0.98 15.28
C THR A 198 16.90 -0.52 15.17
N ASP A 199 15.86 -1.01 15.87
CA ASP A 199 15.46 -2.43 15.83
C ASP A 199 14.76 -2.77 14.52
N THR A 200 15.47 -3.45 13.62
CA THR A 200 14.94 -3.90 12.32
C THR A 200 13.83 -4.95 12.42
N ASN A 201 13.61 -5.54 13.60
CA ASN A 201 12.50 -6.45 13.85
C ASN A 201 11.24 -5.77 14.39
N ASN A 202 11.25 -4.44 14.55
CA ASN A 202 10.12 -3.68 15.06
C ASN A 202 9.79 -2.50 14.13
N MET A 203 9.53 -2.82 12.86
CA MET A 203 9.22 -1.81 11.84
C MET A 203 7.92 -1.05 12.14
N GLY A 204 6.93 -1.72 12.77
CA GLY A 204 5.69 -1.05 13.19
C GLY A 204 5.93 0.14 14.10
N ALA A 205 6.86 0.02 15.07
CA ALA A 205 7.23 1.15 15.94
C ALA A 205 7.96 2.26 15.17
N ALA A 206 8.79 1.92 14.18
CA ALA A 206 9.51 2.90 13.36
C ALA A 206 8.56 3.68 12.43
N MET A 207 7.52 3.03 11.89
CA MET A 207 6.57 3.63 10.95
C MET A 207 5.43 4.42 11.63
N ALA A 208 5.05 4.05 12.85
CA ALA A 208 3.88 4.60 13.53
C ALA A 208 3.90 6.14 13.69
N PRO A 209 5.04 6.80 14.02
CA PRO A 209 5.10 8.26 14.09
C PRO A 209 4.81 8.94 12.74
N ALA A 210 5.29 8.38 11.63
CA ALA A 210 5.02 8.92 10.30
C ALA A 210 3.53 8.76 9.91
N ALA A 211 2.91 7.65 10.28
CA ALA A 211 1.47 7.44 10.10
C ALA A 211 0.64 8.45 10.89
N TYR A 212 0.97 8.63 12.17
CA TYR A 212 0.32 9.62 13.03
C TYR A 212 0.43 11.03 12.45
N GLU A 213 1.64 11.49 12.11
CA GLU A 213 1.86 12.83 11.54
C GLU A 213 1.10 13.05 10.22
N THR A 214 1.07 12.04 9.36
CA THR A 214 0.37 12.14 8.07
C THR A 214 -1.14 12.19 8.25
N LEU A 215 -1.72 11.35 9.11
CA LEU A 215 -3.15 11.37 9.43
C LEU A 215 -3.54 12.68 10.14
N ARG A 216 -2.73 13.15 11.09
CA ARG A 216 -2.93 14.43 11.78
C ARG A 216 -2.93 15.61 10.79
N ALA A 217 -1.95 15.64 9.86
CA ALA A 217 -1.89 16.65 8.82
C ALA A 217 -3.11 16.59 7.91
N HIS A 218 -3.54 15.37 7.51
CA HIS A 218 -4.75 15.17 6.72
C HIS A 218 -5.99 15.78 7.39
N PHE A 219 -6.23 15.46 8.63
CA PHE A 219 -7.39 16.00 9.39
C PHE A 219 -7.31 17.51 9.54
N ALA A 220 -6.15 18.04 9.94
CA ALA A 220 -5.96 19.48 10.14
C ALA A 220 -6.13 20.28 8.85
N GLU A 221 -5.59 19.80 7.72
CA GLU A 221 -5.60 20.53 6.46
C GLU A 221 -6.93 20.41 5.71
N THR A 222 -7.66 19.31 5.89
CA THR A 222 -8.97 19.09 5.24
C THR A 222 -10.13 19.62 6.08
N GLY A 223 -9.93 19.87 7.38
CA GLY A 223 -11.01 20.16 8.34
C GLY A 223 -11.89 18.94 8.64
N ARG A 224 -11.49 17.75 8.20
CA ARG A 224 -12.17 16.49 8.51
C ARG A 224 -11.71 15.92 9.84
N THR A 225 -12.53 15.04 10.38
CA THR A 225 -12.28 14.27 11.59
C THR A 225 -12.31 12.77 11.25
N PRO A 226 -11.88 11.87 12.15
CA PRO A 226 -12.07 10.44 11.96
C PRO A 226 -13.51 10.04 11.66
N ASP A 227 -14.50 10.77 12.20
CA ASP A 227 -15.93 10.49 12.00
C ASP A 227 -16.42 10.75 10.58
N ASP A 228 -15.68 11.50 9.79
CA ASP A 228 -15.99 11.72 8.37
C ASP A 228 -15.66 10.51 7.47
N TYR A 229 -15.02 9.48 8.03
CA TYR A 229 -14.64 8.26 7.32
C TYR A 229 -15.38 7.05 7.89
N ASP A 230 -15.85 6.17 7.03
CA ASP A 230 -16.40 4.88 7.44
C ASP A 230 -15.27 3.93 7.88
N LEU A 231 -14.10 4.10 7.28
CA LEU A 231 -12.92 3.29 7.59
C LEU A 231 -11.63 4.09 7.33
N ILE A 232 -10.70 4.02 8.27
CA ILE A 232 -9.33 4.52 8.19
C ILE A 232 -8.43 3.30 8.26
N VAL A 233 -7.55 3.09 7.26
CA VAL A 233 -6.71 1.88 7.21
C VAL A 233 -5.27 2.27 6.95
N THR A 234 -4.37 1.84 7.84
CA THR A 234 -2.92 1.91 7.61
C THR A 234 -2.40 0.71 6.83
N GLY A 235 -1.20 0.83 6.27
CA GLY A 235 -0.67 -0.13 5.32
C GLY A 235 -0.18 -1.43 5.93
N ASP A 236 0.74 -1.33 6.89
CA ASP A 236 1.45 -2.47 7.44
C ASP A 236 2.11 -2.17 8.81
N LEU A 237 1.44 -1.40 9.63
CA LEU A 237 1.89 -1.11 11.00
C LEU A 237 1.91 -2.36 11.89
N GLY A 238 1.04 -3.33 11.59
CA GLY A 238 0.85 -4.51 12.40
C GLY A 238 0.41 -4.18 13.83
N LYS A 239 0.45 -5.18 14.70
CA LYS A 239 -0.04 -5.08 16.08
C LYS A 239 0.63 -3.94 16.88
N ILE A 240 1.94 -3.79 16.74
CA ILE A 240 2.69 -2.81 17.53
C ILE A 240 2.43 -1.39 17.04
N GLY A 241 2.66 -1.13 15.76
CA GLY A 241 2.51 0.23 15.21
C GLY A 241 1.06 0.72 15.21
N HIS A 242 0.08 -0.17 14.97
CA HIS A 242 -1.34 0.15 15.09
C HIS A 242 -1.69 0.64 16.51
N ALA A 243 -1.24 -0.08 17.55
CA ALA A 243 -1.47 0.33 18.94
C ALA A 243 -0.78 1.65 19.28
N VAL A 244 0.43 1.90 18.73
CA VAL A 244 1.14 3.18 18.94
C VAL A 244 0.37 4.34 18.32
N VAL A 245 -0.13 4.20 17.09
CA VAL A 245 -0.93 5.25 16.44
C VAL A 245 -2.20 5.54 17.23
N GLN A 246 -2.92 4.51 17.67
CA GLN A 246 -4.11 4.71 18.52
C GLN A 246 -3.76 5.47 19.79
N ARG A 247 -2.65 5.14 20.43
CA ARG A 247 -2.21 5.82 21.66
C ARG A 247 -1.86 7.29 21.41
N LEU A 248 -1.13 7.60 20.34
CA LEU A 248 -0.74 8.97 19.99
C LEU A 248 -1.98 9.85 19.74
N PHE A 249 -2.99 9.33 19.03
CA PHE A 249 -4.24 10.05 18.83
C PHE A 249 -5.04 10.22 20.11
N ALA A 250 -5.07 9.20 20.98
CA ALA A 250 -5.75 9.30 22.28
C ALA A 250 -5.08 10.34 23.20
N ASP A 251 -3.76 10.46 23.15
CA ASP A 251 -3.02 11.49 23.90
C ASP A 251 -3.35 12.92 23.41
N ASP A 252 -3.72 13.08 22.12
CA ASP A 252 -4.27 14.32 21.55
C ASP A 252 -5.79 14.51 21.81
N GLY A 253 -6.43 13.57 22.49
CA GLY A 253 -7.89 13.60 22.74
C GLY A 253 -8.74 13.20 21.54
N VAL A 254 -8.16 12.51 20.54
CA VAL A 254 -8.86 12.03 19.34
C VAL A 254 -9.02 10.52 19.42
N GLU A 255 -10.26 10.05 19.31
CA GLU A 255 -10.59 8.63 19.31
C GLU A 255 -10.66 8.08 17.89
N LEU A 256 -9.87 7.04 17.60
CA LEU A 256 -9.92 6.30 16.32
C LEU A 256 -10.76 5.02 16.39
N THR A 257 -11.36 4.73 17.55
CA THR A 257 -12.00 3.46 17.88
C THR A 257 -13.14 3.09 16.93
N GLY A 258 -13.15 1.84 16.46
CA GLY A 258 -14.19 1.28 15.59
C GLY A 258 -14.09 1.65 14.11
N ARG A 259 -13.27 2.63 13.73
CA ARG A 259 -13.08 3.07 12.34
C ARG A 259 -11.66 2.89 11.84
N TYR A 260 -10.73 2.55 12.72
CA TYR A 260 -9.31 2.41 12.40
C TYR A 260 -8.89 0.95 12.40
N ASN A 261 -8.19 0.55 11.34
CA ASN A 261 -7.62 -0.77 11.19
C ASN A 261 -6.28 -0.69 10.42
N ASP A 262 -5.64 -1.85 10.21
CA ASP A 262 -4.36 -1.97 9.52
C ASP A 262 -4.38 -3.17 8.57
N CYS A 263 -3.86 -3.01 7.35
CA CYS A 263 -3.85 -4.10 6.37
C CYS A 263 -3.06 -5.32 6.87
N GLY A 264 -1.97 -5.09 7.63
CA GLY A 264 -1.18 -6.16 8.22
C GLY A 264 -1.91 -6.96 9.30
N LEU A 265 -2.92 -6.35 9.95
CA LEU A 265 -3.82 -7.05 10.89
C LEU A 265 -4.96 -7.77 10.18
N MET A 266 -5.38 -7.27 9.02
CA MET A 266 -6.52 -7.81 8.28
C MET A 266 -6.17 -9.05 7.46
N ILE A 267 -4.93 -9.13 6.94
CA ILE A 267 -4.54 -10.13 5.93
C ILE A 267 -4.29 -11.52 6.53
N TYR A 268 -3.88 -11.58 7.78
CA TYR A 268 -3.55 -12.82 8.48
C TYR A 268 -4.39 -13.05 9.73
N ASP A 269 -4.59 -14.32 10.08
CA ASP A 269 -5.01 -14.71 11.41
C ASP A 269 -3.77 -14.76 12.31
N LEU A 270 -3.68 -13.80 13.24
CA LEU A 270 -2.50 -13.64 14.10
C LEU A 270 -2.31 -14.78 15.12
N GLU A 271 -3.38 -15.55 15.40
CA GLU A 271 -3.33 -16.68 16.33
C GLU A 271 -3.05 -18.00 15.62
N ALA A 272 -3.68 -18.22 14.46
CA ALA A 272 -3.56 -19.47 13.72
C ALA A 272 -2.36 -19.53 12.78
N GLN A 273 -1.90 -18.35 12.27
CA GLN A 273 -0.78 -18.27 11.35
C GLN A 273 0.47 -17.72 12.05
N ASP A 274 1.62 -18.33 11.86
CA ASP A 274 2.91 -17.85 12.41
C ASP A 274 3.37 -16.56 11.69
N VAL A 275 2.82 -15.42 12.11
CA VAL A 275 3.09 -14.09 11.58
C VAL A 275 3.42 -13.04 12.65
N HIS A 276 3.36 -13.41 13.93
CA HIS A 276 3.65 -12.58 15.11
C HIS A 276 2.87 -11.25 15.13
N ALA A 277 3.50 -10.15 14.69
CA ALA A 277 2.88 -8.82 14.72
C ALA A 277 2.00 -8.52 13.49
N GLY A 278 1.87 -9.45 12.56
CA GLY A 278 1.00 -9.31 11.39
C GLY A 278 1.76 -9.19 10.06
N GLY A 279 1.08 -8.73 9.03
CA GLY A 279 1.63 -8.55 7.70
C GLY A 279 2.50 -7.30 7.54
N SER A 280 3.44 -7.34 6.60
CA SER A 280 4.29 -6.21 6.23
C SER A 280 4.54 -6.20 4.71
N GLY A 281 5.08 -5.10 4.21
CA GLY A 281 5.48 -4.94 2.82
C GLY A 281 4.47 -4.20 1.95
N CYS A 282 4.93 -3.63 0.85
CA CYS A 282 4.05 -2.89 -0.06
C CYS A 282 3.01 -3.79 -0.74
N GLY A 283 3.26 -5.09 -0.89
CA GLY A 283 2.27 -6.07 -1.31
C GLY A 283 1.14 -6.28 -0.29
N CYS A 284 1.38 -6.03 1.02
CA CYS A 284 0.36 -6.09 2.06
C CYS A 284 -0.72 -5.04 1.80
N SER A 285 -0.35 -3.76 1.84
CA SER A 285 -1.28 -2.65 1.62
C SER A 285 -1.94 -2.71 0.24
N ALA A 286 -1.19 -3.08 -0.79
CA ALA A 286 -1.69 -3.15 -2.17
C ALA A 286 -2.73 -4.27 -2.36
N SER A 287 -2.44 -5.49 -1.89
CA SER A 287 -3.36 -6.63 -2.05
C SER A 287 -4.64 -6.45 -1.23
N VAL A 288 -4.54 -5.91 -0.02
CA VAL A 288 -5.71 -5.62 0.82
C VAL A 288 -6.55 -4.48 0.21
N LEU A 289 -5.92 -3.39 -0.26
CA LEU A 289 -6.64 -2.31 -0.95
C LEU A 289 -7.39 -2.85 -2.15
N ALA A 290 -6.69 -3.51 -3.10
CA ALA A 290 -7.26 -3.95 -4.36
C ALA A 290 -8.25 -5.12 -4.21
N GLY A 291 -7.95 -6.08 -3.32
CA GLY A 291 -8.75 -7.30 -3.14
C GLY A 291 -9.93 -7.15 -2.19
N HIS A 292 -9.78 -6.37 -1.12
CA HIS A 292 -10.78 -6.26 -0.06
C HIS A 292 -11.43 -4.88 0.02
N LEU A 293 -10.66 -3.81 0.25
CA LEU A 293 -11.20 -2.48 0.51
C LEU A 293 -11.98 -1.93 -0.71
N MET A 294 -11.47 -2.19 -1.92
CA MET A 294 -12.21 -1.81 -3.15
C MET A 294 -13.54 -2.56 -3.28
N LYS A 295 -13.64 -3.82 -2.81
CA LYS A 295 -14.91 -4.55 -2.79
C LYS A 295 -15.89 -3.99 -1.76
N LEU A 296 -15.41 -3.49 -0.62
CA LEU A 296 -16.25 -2.80 0.37
C LEU A 296 -16.85 -1.50 -0.22
N LEU A 297 -16.02 -0.71 -0.92
CA LEU A 297 -16.45 0.53 -1.58
C LEU A 297 -17.45 0.27 -2.72
N THR A 298 -17.11 -0.64 -3.64
CA THR A 298 -17.97 -0.94 -4.79
C THR A 298 -19.26 -1.67 -4.41
N GLY A 299 -19.22 -2.43 -3.31
CA GLY A 299 -20.40 -3.09 -2.73
C GLY A 299 -21.25 -2.19 -1.84
N GLY A 300 -20.86 -0.91 -1.64
CA GLY A 300 -21.61 0.05 -0.84
C GLY A 300 -21.56 -0.21 0.68
N GLN A 301 -20.69 -1.10 1.16
CA GLN A 301 -20.51 -1.39 2.58
C GLN A 301 -19.80 -0.25 3.31
N ILE A 302 -18.93 0.48 2.62
CA ILE A 302 -18.33 1.73 3.03
C ILE A 302 -18.43 2.75 1.88
N ARG A 303 -18.46 4.04 2.20
CA ARG A 303 -18.54 5.13 1.24
C ARG A 303 -17.30 6.01 1.24
N ARG A 304 -16.63 6.14 2.38
CA ARG A 304 -15.44 6.96 2.56
C ARG A 304 -14.35 6.16 3.26
N LEU A 305 -13.27 5.94 2.53
CA LEU A 305 -12.06 5.27 2.99
C LEU A 305 -10.92 6.28 3.05
N LEU A 306 -10.21 6.35 4.17
CA LEU A 306 -8.88 6.97 4.24
C LEU A 306 -7.85 5.84 4.28
N PHE A 307 -7.14 5.65 3.18
CA PHE A 307 -6.09 4.65 3.05
C PHE A 307 -4.73 5.30 3.21
N ALA A 308 -3.97 4.91 4.24
CA ALA A 308 -2.70 5.50 4.65
C ALA A 308 -1.59 4.45 4.67
N ALA A 309 -0.97 4.19 3.51
CA ALA A 309 0.13 3.22 3.42
C ALA A 309 1.40 3.75 4.09
N THR A 310 2.00 2.90 4.89
CA THR A 310 3.18 3.18 5.73
C THR A 310 4.42 2.54 5.15
N GLY A 311 5.60 3.08 5.43
CA GLY A 311 6.87 2.53 4.96
C GLY A 311 8.01 2.80 5.94
N ALA A 312 8.86 1.79 6.13
CA ALA A 312 10.14 1.90 6.82
C ALA A 312 11.23 2.09 5.76
N LEU A 313 11.87 3.26 5.74
CA LEU A 313 12.93 3.59 4.78
C LEU A 313 14.26 2.95 5.23
N MET A 314 14.23 1.64 5.39
CA MET A 314 15.34 0.85 5.88
C MET A 314 16.28 0.47 4.73
N SER A 315 17.58 0.53 5.02
CA SER A 315 18.62 -0.03 4.17
C SER A 315 19.52 -0.95 5.01
N PRO A 316 19.83 -2.17 4.53
CA PRO A 316 20.79 -3.05 5.23
C PRO A 316 22.13 -2.35 5.51
N THR A 317 22.62 -1.56 4.56
CA THR A 317 23.86 -0.79 4.71
C THR A 317 23.74 0.25 5.81
N ALA A 318 22.66 1.03 5.85
CA ALA A 318 22.42 2.04 6.88
C ALA A 318 22.28 1.40 8.27
N SER A 319 21.54 0.29 8.38
CA SER A 319 21.38 -0.47 9.62
C SER A 319 22.70 -1.02 10.15
N MET A 320 23.55 -1.57 9.27
CA MET A 320 24.89 -2.03 9.64
C MET A 320 25.82 -0.90 10.09
N GLN A 321 25.53 0.34 9.69
CA GLN A 321 26.25 1.55 10.13
C GLN A 321 25.65 2.17 11.40
N GLY A 322 24.66 1.52 12.02
CA GLY A 322 24.02 1.99 13.25
C GLY A 322 23.03 3.12 13.06
N GLN A 323 22.57 3.38 11.82
CA GLN A 323 21.54 4.38 11.55
C GLN A 323 20.16 3.90 12.03
N SER A 324 19.32 4.85 12.44
CA SER A 324 17.90 4.62 12.71
C SER A 324 17.11 4.34 11.44
N ILE A 325 15.87 3.91 11.60
CA ILE A 325 14.93 3.57 10.53
C ILE A 325 13.90 4.70 10.41
N PRO A 326 14.04 5.63 9.45
CA PRO A 326 13.04 6.65 9.21
C PRO A 326 11.73 6.05 8.69
N GLY A 327 10.59 6.55 9.16
CA GLY A 327 9.27 6.20 8.68
C GLY A 327 8.75 7.21 7.64
N ILE A 328 7.89 6.74 6.76
CA ILE A 328 7.11 7.53 5.80
C ILE A 328 5.67 7.01 5.77
N CYS A 329 4.71 7.88 5.48
CA CYS A 329 3.33 7.50 5.25
C CYS A 329 2.72 8.43 4.21
N HIS A 330 1.96 7.87 3.26
CA HIS A 330 1.15 8.64 2.32
C HIS A 330 -0.30 8.22 2.45
N ALA A 331 -1.24 9.19 2.39
CA ALA A 331 -2.66 8.91 2.54
C ALA A 331 -3.46 9.38 1.31
N VAL A 332 -4.47 8.58 0.95
CA VAL A 332 -5.46 8.92 -0.08
C VAL A 332 -6.87 8.73 0.46
N ALA A 333 -7.74 9.72 0.21
CA ALA A 333 -9.15 9.58 0.47
C ALA A 333 -9.84 9.02 -0.79
N ILE A 334 -10.54 7.89 -0.62
CA ILE A 334 -11.28 7.22 -1.70
C ILE A 334 -12.75 7.20 -1.33
N GLU A 335 -13.59 7.76 -2.21
CA GLU A 335 -15.01 7.97 -1.90
C GLU A 335 -15.90 7.49 -3.05
N THR A 336 -17.03 6.88 -2.70
CA THR A 336 -18.10 6.62 -3.65
C THR A 336 -18.99 7.86 -3.73
N GLN A 337 -19.36 8.28 -4.95
CA GLN A 337 -20.37 9.32 -5.11
C GLN A 337 -21.69 8.81 -4.54
N VAL A 338 -22.25 9.52 -3.59
CA VAL A 338 -23.66 9.36 -3.24
C VAL A 338 -24.43 9.98 -4.39
N ASN A 339 -25.19 9.19 -5.15
CA ASN A 339 -26.18 9.74 -6.06
C ASN A 339 -27.15 10.54 -5.17
N THR A 340 -26.99 11.87 -5.21
CA THR A 340 -27.95 12.81 -4.63
C THR A 340 -29.15 12.93 -5.55
#